data_c2461d485619ab5c98045e3ec2c78d2f
#
_entry.id   c2461d485619ab5c98045e3ec2c78d2f
#
_cell.length_a   1.000
_cell.length_b   1.000
_cell.length_c   1.000
_cell.angle_alpha   90.00
_cell.angle_beta   90.00
_cell.angle_gamma   90.00
#
_symmetry.space_group_name_H-M   'P 1'
#
loop_
_entity.id
_entity.type
_entity.pdbx_description
1 polymer ?
#
loop_
_entity_poly.entity_id
_entity_poly.type
_entity_poly.pdbx_seq_one_letter_code
_entity_poly.pdbx_strand_id
1 'polypeptide(L)'
;LTIFALSLTACGETAAESETRTVYAMDTVMNLTVYGENAAAALESAEKELHTLDEAVLSRTAEGSELYALNASNGETVECGADDILPALIETALTISDATEGAFDPTLAPVLDAWGFTKDERRVPSADELKELLSHTGCGKVALEKTADGWTVTLLDGAQLDLGGIAKG
;
A
#
# COMPACT_ATOMS: atom_id res chain seq x y z
N LEU A 1 68.81 11.65 -23.07
CA LEU A 1 67.62 12.12 -22.35
C LEU A 1 66.42 11.32 -22.81
N THR A 2 65.96 10.31 -21.98
CA THR A 2 64.89 9.39 -22.33
C THR A 2 63.62 9.94 -21.64
N ILE A 3 62.63 10.33 -22.44
CA ILE A 3 61.34 10.81 -21.94
C ILE A 3 60.42 9.58 -21.76
N PHE A 4 60.06 9.28 -20.51
CA PHE A 4 59.09 8.25 -20.16
C PHE A 4 57.67 8.87 -20.24
N ALA A 5 56.90 8.50 -21.25
CA ALA A 5 55.49 8.91 -21.34
C ALA A 5 54.65 8.00 -20.44
N LEU A 6 54.14 8.52 -19.33
CA LEU A 6 53.13 7.86 -18.52
C LEU A 6 51.78 7.99 -19.24
N SER A 7 51.30 6.89 -19.78
CA SER A 7 49.89 6.78 -20.24
C SER A 7 48.98 6.57 -19.03
N LEU A 8 48.24 7.61 -18.64
CA LEU A 8 47.11 7.51 -17.72
C LEU A 8 45.94 6.87 -18.47
N THR A 9 45.71 5.59 -18.26
CA THR A 9 44.45 4.94 -18.60
C THR A 9 43.41 5.37 -17.56
N ALA A 10 42.60 6.35 -17.91
CA ALA A 10 41.37 6.65 -17.17
C ALA A 10 40.42 5.47 -17.38
N CYS A 11 40.12 4.71 -16.32
CA CYS A 11 38.94 3.85 -16.28
C CYS A 11 37.71 4.75 -16.40
N GLY A 12 37.19 4.92 -17.61
CA GLY A 12 35.85 5.45 -17.80
C GLY A 12 34.87 4.35 -17.34
N GLU A 13 34.27 4.50 -16.16
CA GLU A 13 33.03 3.78 -15.87
C GLU A 13 32.04 4.25 -16.94
N THR A 14 31.71 3.37 -17.88
CA THR A 14 30.53 3.56 -18.71
C THR A 14 29.33 3.55 -17.76
N ALA A 15 28.67 4.72 -17.63
CA ALA A 15 27.43 4.80 -16.88
C ALA A 15 26.51 3.67 -17.39
N ALA A 16 26.05 2.81 -16.48
CA ALA A 16 25.13 1.74 -16.84
C ALA A 16 23.92 2.35 -17.54
N GLU A 17 23.54 1.81 -18.69
CA GLU A 17 22.32 2.21 -19.38
C GLU A 17 21.15 2.12 -18.39
N SER A 18 20.35 3.17 -18.30
CA SER A 18 19.19 3.21 -17.43
C SER A 18 17.95 3.63 -18.20
N GLU A 19 16.82 3.06 -17.85
CA GLU A 19 15.50 3.50 -18.32
C GLU A 19 14.67 4.02 -17.14
N THR A 20 13.84 5.02 -17.41
CA THR A 20 12.95 5.61 -16.41
C THR A 20 11.53 5.62 -16.95
N ARG A 21 10.56 5.29 -16.08
CA ARG A 21 9.13 5.33 -16.38
C ARG A 21 8.39 6.01 -15.25
N THR A 22 7.42 6.87 -15.61
CA THR A 22 6.49 7.47 -14.65
C THR A 22 5.22 6.65 -14.62
N VAL A 23 4.82 6.20 -13.42
CA VAL A 23 3.62 5.41 -13.16
C VAL A 23 2.69 6.19 -12.25
N TYR A 24 1.39 6.16 -12.53
CA TYR A 24 0.33 6.72 -11.71
C TYR A 24 -0.43 5.57 -11.08
N ALA A 25 -0.22 5.33 -9.79
CA ALA A 25 -0.90 4.28 -9.03
C ALA A 25 -1.01 4.70 -7.56
N MET A 26 -1.98 4.13 -6.82
CA MET A 26 -2.20 4.40 -5.39
C MET A 26 -2.33 5.91 -5.09
N ASP A 27 -3.09 6.65 -5.90
CA ASP A 27 -3.28 8.11 -5.79
C ASP A 27 -1.98 8.92 -5.75
N THR A 28 -0.91 8.44 -6.40
CA THR A 28 0.39 9.11 -6.42
C THR A 28 1.11 8.94 -7.75
N VAL A 29 2.18 9.71 -7.91
CA VAL A 29 3.10 9.64 -9.05
C VAL A 29 4.38 8.95 -8.59
N MET A 30 4.78 7.89 -9.28
CA MET A 30 6.00 7.14 -9.02
C MET A 30 6.94 7.25 -10.22
N ASN A 31 8.22 7.52 -9.98
CA ASN A 31 9.25 7.48 -11.01
C ASN A 31 10.13 6.26 -10.75
N LEU A 32 10.05 5.28 -11.64
CA LEU A 32 10.83 4.06 -11.58
C LEU A 32 12.06 4.21 -12.46
N THR A 33 13.24 3.92 -11.94
CA THR A 33 14.49 3.91 -12.72
C THR A 33 15.17 2.55 -12.53
N VAL A 34 15.46 1.89 -13.63
CA VAL A 34 16.12 0.59 -13.66
C VAL A 34 17.38 0.68 -14.51
N TYR A 35 18.45 0.02 -14.08
CA TYR A 35 19.75 -0.01 -14.73
C TYR A 35 20.03 -1.40 -15.30
N GLY A 36 20.67 -1.45 -16.46
CA GLY A 36 21.14 -2.68 -17.11
C GLY A 36 20.34 -3.08 -18.34
N GLU A 37 20.78 -4.17 -18.98
CA GLU A 37 20.30 -4.62 -20.30
C GLU A 37 18.82 -4.99 -20.37
N ASN A 38 18.21 -5.36 -19.24
CA ASN A 38 16.79 -5.75 -19.16
C ASN A 38 15.88 -4.66 -18.55
N ALA A 39 16.34 -3.41 -18.50
CA ALA A 39 15.65 -2.32 -17.83
C ALA A 39 14.21 -2.13 -18.31
N ALA A 40 13.97 -2.18 -19.63
CA ALA A 40 12.62 -2.04 -20.20
C ALA A 40 11.64 -3.12 -19.71
N ALA A 41 12.05 -4.40 -19.75
CA ALA A 41 11.21 -5.50 -19.32
C ALA A 41 10.95 -5.47 -17.79
N ALA A 42 11.94 -5.08 -17.01
CA ALA A 42 11.79 -4.92 -15.57
C ALA A 42 10.85 -3.78 -15.21
N LEU A 43 10.91 -2.63 -15.93
CA LEU A 43 9.96 -1.52 -15.76
C LEU A 43 8.53 -1.92 -16.11
N GLU A 44 8.33 -2.66 -17.20
CA GLU A 44 7.01 -3.16 -17.58
C GLU A 44 6.44 -4.09 -16.51
N SER A 45 7.26 -4.99 -15.97
CA SER A 45 6.86 -5.89 -14.88
C SER A 45 6.51 -5.14 -13.60
N ALA A 46 7.33 -4.15 -13.22
CA ALA A 46 7.10 -3.34 -12.03
C ALA A 46 5.83 -2.47 -12.16
N GLU A 47 5.59 -1.85 -13.30
CA GLU A 47 4.37 -1.09 -13.58
C GLU A 47 3.13 -1.97 -13.48
N LYS A 48 3.15 -3.15 -14.09
CA LYS A 48 2.07 -4.12 -14.01
C LYS A 48 1.77 -4.53 -12.58
N GLU A 49 2.81 -4.80 -11.78
CA GLU A 49 2.66 -5.16 -10.37
C GLU A 49 2.03 -4.02 -9.56
N LEU A 50 2.50 -2.78 -9.75
CA LEU A 50 1.93 -1.61 -9.09
C LEU A 50 0.45 -1.43 -9.40
N HIS A 51 0.03 -1.60 -10.66
CA HIS A 51 -1.37 -1.53 -11.03
C HIS A 51 -2.18 -2.69 -10.45
N THR A 52 -1.62 -3.90 -10.40
CA THR A 52 -2.29 -5.05 -9.76
C THR A 52 -2.51 -4.79 -8.27
N LEU A 53 -1.50 -4.30 -7.57
CA LEU A 53 -1.61 -3.94 -6.15
C LEU A 53 -2.64 -2.84 -5.92
N ASP A 54 -2.63 -1.79 -6.75
CA ASP A 54 -3.56 -0.66 -6.63
C ASP A 54 -5.02 -1.10 -6.86
N GLU A 55 -5.29 -1.75 -7.99
CA GLU A 55 -6.65 -2.00 -8.45
C GLU A 55 -7.27 -3.28 -7.87
N ALA A 56 -6.48 -4.36 -7.75
CA ALA A 56 -7.00 -5.67 -7.37
C ALA A 56 -6.81 -6.01 -5.88
N VAL A 57 -5.88 -5.37 -5.17
CA VAL A 57 -5.58 -5.72 -3.78
C VAL A 57 -5.93 -4.60 -2.81
N LEU A 58 -5.42 -3.38 -3.02
CA LEU A 58 -5.37 -2.33 -2.01
C LEU A 58 -6.42 -1.23 -2.17
N SER A 59 -7.14 -1.17 -3.27
CA SER A 59 -8.19 -0.18 -3.44
C SER A 59 -9.35 -0.46 -2.49
N ARG A 60 -9.71 0.52 -1.67
CA ARG A 60 -10.92 0.43 -0.84
C ARG A 60 -12.20 0.89 -1.55
N THR A 61 -12.08 1.34 -2.81
CA THR A 61 -13.19 1.88 -3.61
C THR A 61 -13.50 1.07 -4.87
N ALA A 62 -12.56 0.27 -5.37
CA ALA A 62 -12.78 -0.58 -6.54
C ALA A 62 -13.45 -1.90 -6.14
N GLU A 63 -14.64 -2.18 -6.63
CA GLU A 63 -15.47 -3.37 -6.28
C GLU A 63 -14.75 -4.71 -6.50
N GLY A 64 -13.72 -4.76 -7.33
CA GLY A 64 -12.94 -5.98 -7.60
C GLY A 64 -11.75 -6.19 -6.67
N SER A 65 -11.47 -5.25 -5.75
CA SER A 65 -10.31 -5.31 -4.87
C SER A 65 -10.57 -6.17 -3.63
N GLU A 66 -9.52 -6.86 -3.17
CA GLU A 66 -9.54 -7.65 -1.94
C GLU A 66 -9.87 -6.78 -0.72
N LEU A 67 -9.26 -5.59 -0.60
CA LEU A 67 -9.53 -4.67 0.51
C LEU A 67 -10.98 -4.15 0.47
N TYR A 68 -11.53 -3.88 -0.72
CA TYR A 68 -12.94 -3.52 -0.85
C TYR A 68 -13.85 -4.65 -0.35
N ALA A 69 -13.60 -5.89 -0.80
CA ALA A 69 -14.37 -7.05 -0.39
C ALA A 69 -14.28 -7.30 1.13
N LEU A 70 -13.10 -7.17 1.72
CA LEU A 70 -12.90 -7.25 3.16
C LEU A 70 -13.69 -6.17 3.92
N ASN A 71 -13.63 -4.92 3.48
CA ASN A 71 -14.38 -3.81 4.08
C ASN A 71 -15.91 -3.99 3.95
N ALA A 72 -16.37 -4.71 2.93
CA ALA A 72 -17.78 -5.02 2.71
C ALA A 72 -18.23 -6.33 3.39
N SER A 73 -17.36 -7.03 4.11
CA SER A 73 -17.66 -8.34 4.72
C SER A 73 -18.68 -8.30 5.86
N ASN A 74 -19.00 -7.10 6.37
CA ASN A 74 -19.99 -6.89 7.46
C ASN A 74 -19.72 -7.75 8.71
N GLY A 75 -18.44 -7.98 9.04
CA GLY A 75 -18.04 -8.77 10.21
C GLY A 75 -17.93 -10.27 9.94
N GLU A 76 -18.13 -10.71 8.70
CA GLU A 76 -17.82 -12.08 8.30
C GLU A 76 -16.31 -12.29 8.21
N THR A 77 -15.86 -13.47 8.59
CA THR A 77 -14.44 -13.83 8.50
C THR A 77 -14.08 -14.12 7.04
N VAL A 78 -13.03 -13.46 6.56
CA VAL A 78 -12.47 -13.66 5.22
C VAL A 78 -11.24 -14.53 5.33
N GLU A 79 -11.17 -15.59 4.53
CA GLU A 79 -10.00 -16.46 4.41
C GLU A 79 -9.06 -15.92 3.34
N CYS A 80 -7.76 -15.89 3.64
CA CYS A 80 -6.71 -15.44 2.73
C CYS A 80 -5.61 -16.51 2.63
N GLY A 81 -4.97 -16.60 1.48
CA GLY A 81 -3.86 -17.52 1.25
C GLY A 81 -2.61 -17.15 2.07
N ALA A 82 -1.70 -18.12 2.17
CA ALA A 82 -0.44 -17.94 2.91
C ALA A 82 0.48 -16.87 2.29
N ASP A 83 0.41 -16.72 0.98
CA ASP A 83 1.24 -15.81 0.18
C ASP A 83 0.50 -14.52 -0.20
N ASP A 84 -0.73 -14.30 0.27
CA ASP A 84 -1.49 -13.11 -0.03
C ASP A 84 -0.87 -11.87 0.63
N ILE A 85 -0.82 -10.79 -0.12
CA ILE A 85 -0.18 -9.54 0.31
C ILE A 85 -1.04 -8.81 1.35
N LEU A 86 -2.36 -8.84 1.20
CA LEU A 86 -3.28 -8.07 2.04
C LEU A 86 -3.14 -8.39 3.54
N PRO A 87 -3.15 -9.66 4.00
CA PRO A 87 -3.00 -9.96 5.43
C PRO A 87 -1.62 -9.57 5.98
N ALA A 88 -0.55 -9.68 5.18
CA ALA A 88 0.79 -9.25 5.60
C ALA A 88 0.88 -7.72 5.79
N LEU A 89 0.20 -6.95 4.94
CA LEU A 89 0.09 -5.49 5.11
C LEU A 89 -0.79 -5.13 6.31
N ILE A 90 -1.87 -5.86 6.57
CA ILE A 90 -2.69 -5.67 7.78
C ILE A 90 -1.85 -5.93 9.03
N GLU A 91 -1.07 -7.02 9.09
CA GLU A 91 -0.16 -7.32 10.20
C GLU A 91 0.83 -6.18 10.43
N THR A 92 1.42 -5.66 9.35
CA THR A 92 2.33 -4.52 9.40
C THR A 92 1.62 -3.26 9.93
N ALA A 93 0.42 -2.97 9.45
CA ALA A 93 -0.38 -1.83 9.88
C ALA A 93 -0.70 -1.88 11.37
N LEU A 94 -1.12 -3.05 11.87
CA LEU A 94 -1.40 -3.28 13.30
C LEU A 94 -0.13 -3.12 14.15
N THR A 95 1.01 -3.62 13.67
CA THR A 95 2.31 -3.47 14.33
C THR A 95 2.73 -2.00 14.44
N ILE A 96 2.56 -1.22 13.36
CA ILE A 96 2.87 0.22 13.37
C ILE A 96 1.91 0.98 14.26
N SER A 97 0.62 0.63 14.26
CA SER A 97 -0.35 1.22 15.16
C SER A 97 0.02 1.03 16.63
N ASP A 98 0.40 -0.18 17.01
CA ASP A 98 0.85 -0.49 18.37
C ASP A 98 2.14 0.28 18.72
N ALA A 99 3.14 0.25 17.85
CA ALA A 99 4.42 0.95 18.05
C ALA A 99 4.29 2.48 18.15
N THR A 100 3.23 3.05 17.58
CA THR A 100 2.92 4.49 17.62
C THR A 100 1.87 4.84 18.66
N GLU A 101 1.48 3.88 19.52
CA GLU A 101 0.44 4.06 20.55
C GLU A 101 -0.88 4.57 19.94
N GLY A 102 -1.21 4.10 18.73
CA GLY A 102 -2.42 4.48 18.00
C GLY A 102 -2.35 5.83 17.26
N ALA A 103 -1.18 6.47 17.17
CA ALA A 103 -1.02 7.68 16.36
C ALA A 103 -1.20 7.40 14.85
N PHE A 104 -0.86 6.21 14.40
CA PHE A 104 -1.28 5.65 13.13
C PHE A 104 -2.43 4.64 13.38
N ASP A 105 -3.57 4.85 12.73
CA ASP A 105 -4.73 3.95 12.83
C ASP A 105 -5.24 3.60 11.41
N PRO A 106 -5.06 2.35 10.95
CA PRO A 106 -5.53 1.94 9.64
C PRO A 106 -7.06 1.76 9.57
N THR A 107 -7.79 1.90 10.67
CA THR A 107 -9.25 1.69 10.71
C THR A 107 -10.06 2.97 10.46
N LEU A 108 -9.39 4.06 10.05
CA LEU A 108 -10.04 5.36 9.83
C LEU A 108 -10.81 5.49 8.51
N ALA A 109 -10.96 4.43 7.71
CA ALA A 109 -11.65 4.50 6.42
C ALA A 109 -13.04 5.16 6.49
N PRO A 110 -13.93 4.85 7.45
CA PRO A 110 -15.24 5.50 7.54
C PRO A 110 -15.16 7.02 7.79
N VAL A 111 -14.16 7.44 8.56
CA VAL A 111 -13.91 8.88 8.83
C VAL A 111 -13.41 9.58 7.56
N LEU A 112 -12.47 8.98 6.83
CA LEU A 112 -11.95 9.52 5.56
C LEU A 112 -13.06 9.66 4.52
N ASP A 113 -13.98 8.70 4.45
CA ASP A 113 -15.15 8.75 3.57
C ASP A 113 -16.13 9.88 3.94
N ALA A 114 -16.33 10.13 5.22
CA ALA A 114 -17.15 11.23 5.69
C ALA A 114 -16.59 12.59 5.32
N TRP A 115 -15.27 12.75 5.30
CA TRP A 115 -14.60 13.95 4.80
C TRP A 115 -14.61 14.08 3.28
N GLY A 116 -14.91 12.99 2.55
CA GLY A 116 -14.94 12.94 1.09
C GLY A 116 -13.57 12.85 0.44
N PHE A 117 -12.55 12.29 1.13
CA PHE A 117 -11.20 12.17 0.54
C PHE A 117 -11.15 11.31 -0.72
N THR A 118 -12.09 10.38 -0.88
CA THR A 118 -12.23 9.52 -2.08
C THR A 118 -13.34 9.96 -3.03
N LYS A 119 -13.92 11.15 -2.80
CA LYS A 119 -15.04 11.69 -3.59
C LYS A 119 -14.68 13.03 -4.19
N ASP A 120 -15.40 13.43 -5.23
CA ASP A 120 -15.24 14.75 -5.85
C ASP A 120 -15.68 15.87 -4.90
N GLU A 121 -16.67 15.61 -4.04
CA GLU A 121 -17.20 16.57 -3.06
C GLU A 121 -16.61 16.33 -1.68
N ARG A 122 -15.84 17.27 -1.21
CA ARG A 122 -15.30 17.30 0.17
C ARG A 122 -16.23 18.09 1.07
N ARG A 123 -16.38 17.64 2.31
CA ARG A 123 -17.17 18.33 3.33
C ARG A 123 -16.51 18.25 4.69
N VAL A 124 -17.00 19.04 5.63
CA VAL A 124 -16.63 18.92 7.04
C VAL A 124 -17.77 18.16 7.74
N PRO A 125 -17.52 16.94 8.24
CA PRO A 125 -18.51 16.19 9.01
C PRO A 125 -18.88 16.91 10.31
N SER A 126 -20.10 16.70 10.83
CA SER A 126 -20.48 17.22 12.14
C SER A 126 -19.75 16.49 13.28
N ALA A 127 -19.70 17.13 14.46
CA ALA A 127 -19.09 16.52 15.64
C ALA A 127 -19.78 15.22 16.06
N ASP A 128 -21.11 15.17 15.95
CA ASP A 128 -21.89 13.97 16.29
C ASP A 128 -21.65 12.84 15.29
N GLU A 129 -21.57 13.16 13.99
CA GLU A 129 -21.21 12.20 12.96
C GLU A 129 -19.78 11.64 13.16
N LEU A 130 -18.81 12.50 13.44
CA LEU A 130 -17.44 12.06 13.73
C LEU A 130 -17.40 11.17 14.98
N LYS A 131 -18.14 11.49 16.02
CA LYS A 131 -18.22 10.68 17.23
C LYS A 131 -18.77 9.28 16.95
N GLU A 132 -19.79 9.18 16.12
CA GLU A 132 -20.38 7.90 15.70
C GLU A 132 -19.36 7.10 14.90
N LEU A 133 -18.76 7.69 13.86
CA LEU A 133 -17.79 7.02 13.01
C LEU A 133 -16.55 6.54 13.78
N LEU A 134 -16.07 7.36 14.73
CA LEU A 134 -14.95 6.98 15.60
C LEU A 134 -15.30 5.81 16.53
N SER A 135 -16.59 5.54 16.81
CA SER A 135 -16.97 4.34 17.56
C SER A 135 -16.71 3.04 16.80
N HIS A 136 -16.55 3.11 15.48
CA HIS A 136 -16.21 1.97 14.60
C HIS A 136 -14.71 1.84 14.32
N THR A 137 -13.86 2.74 14.82
CA THR A 137 -12.42 2.71 14.62
C THR A 137 -11.67 2.04 15.79
N GLY A 138 -10.40 1.74 15.56
CA GLY A 138 -9.49 1.17 16.56
C GLY A 138 -9.03 -0.23 16.18
N CYS A 139 -7.72 -0.46 16.23
CA CYS A 139 -7.08 -1.72 15.84
C CYS A 139 -7.56 -2.95 16.63
N GLY A 140 -8.11 -2.78 17.83
CA GLY A 140 -8.74 -3.88 18.59
C GLY A 140 -9.98 -4.48 17.92
N LYS A 141 -10.50 -3.86 16.85
CA LYS A 141 -11.60 -4.37 16.04
C LYS A 141 -11.16 -5.16 14.80
N VAL A 142 -9.87 -5.32 14.61
CA VAL A 142 -9.30 -6.12 13.52
C VAL A 142 -8.76 -7.41 14.11
N ALA A 143 -9.47 -8.52 13.90
CA ALA A 143 -8.97 -9.84 14.24
C ALA A 143 -8.22 -10.41 13.03
N LEU A 144 -6.92 -10.64 13.20
CA LEU A 144 -6.04 -11.25 12.20
C LEU A 144 -5.42 -12.49 12.82
N GLU A 145 -5.66 -13.65 12.22
CA GLU A 145 -5.15 -14.91 12.73
C GLU A 145 -4.44 -15.69 11.62
N LYS A 146 -3.28 -16.25 11.96
CA LYS A 146 -2.55 -17.15 11.08
C LYS A 146 -3.08 -18.57 11.26
N THR A 147 -3.39 -19.24 10.16
CA THR A 147 -3.89 -20.62 10.12
C THR A 147 -2.84 -21.56 9.52
N ALA A 148 -3.14 -22.84 9.43
CA ALA A 148 -2.26 -23.81 8.77
C ALA A 148 -2.14 -23.55 7.26
N ASP A 149 -3.21 -23.04 6.64
CA ASP A 149 -3.35 -22.88 5.20
C ASP A 149 -3.24 -21.41 4.72
N GLY A 150 -3.07 -20.45 5.65
CA GLY A 150 -3.00 -19.04 5.33
C GLY A 150 -3.39 -18.15 6.51
N TRP A 151 -4.35 -17.25 6.29
CA TRP A 151 -4.79 -16.26 7.25
C TRP A 151 -6.31 -16.16 7.29
N THR A 152 -6.82 -15.70 8.41
CA THR A 152 -8.19 -15.20 8.52
C THR A 152 -8.21 -13.76 8.98
N VAL A 153 -9.10 -12.96 8.41
CA VAL A 153 -9.31 -11.56 8.77
C VAL A 153 -10.78 -11.33 9.08
N THR A 154 -11.06 -10.70 10.22
CA THR A 154 -12.43 -10.30 10.60
C THR A 154 -12.42 -8.84 11.06
N LEU A 155 -13.30 -8.03 10.47
CA LEU A 155 -13.51 -6.64 10.87
C LEU A 155 -14.74 -6.55 11.77
N LEU A 156 -14.54 -6.26 13.05
CA LEU A 156 -15.61 -6.23 14.06
C LEU A 156 -16.25 -4.83 14.16
N ASP A 157 -17.49 -4.78 14.63
CA ASP A 157 -18.20 -3.54 14.96
C ASP A 157 -18.23 -2.49 13.84
N GLY A 158 -18.27 -2.93 12.58
CA GLY A 158 -18.31 -2.01 11.44
C GLY A 158 -16.98 -1.33 11.11
N ALA A 159 -15.85 -1.81 11.64
CA ALA A 159 -14.53 -1.33 11.27
C ALA A 159 -14.28 -1.53 9.77
N GLN A 160 -13.56 -0.59 9.18
CA GLN A 160 -13.11 -0.65 7.78
C GLN A 160 -11.67 -0.14 7.70
N LEU A 161 -10.88 -0.75 6.82
CA LEU A 161 -9.46 -0.45 6.68
C LEU A 161 -9.18 0.52 5.53
N ASP A 162 -8.22 1.40 5.78
CA ASP A 162 -7.48 2.18 4.77
C ASP A 162 -5.97 1.94 4.99
N LEU A 163 -5.33 1.33 4.00
CA LEU A 163 -3.91 0.98 4.05
C LEU A 163 -3.02 1.99 3.30
N GLY A 164 -3.58 3.09 2.80
CA GLY A 164 -2.85 4.10 2.03
C GLY A 164 -1.68 4.74 2.77
N GLY A 165 -1.68 4.70 4.10
CA GLY A 165 -0.60 5.23 4.92
C GLY A 165 0.65 4.35 4.98
N ILE A 166 0.56 3.06 4.60
CA ILE A 166 1.69 2.11 4.65
C ILE A 166 1.94 1.40 3.33
N ALA A 167 0.96 1.32 2.43
CA ALA A 167 1.05 0.52 1.21
C ALA A 167 2.15 0.95 0.22
N LYS A 168 2.71 2.15 0.38
CA LYS A 168 3.77 2.70 -0.48
C LYS A 168 5.18 2.49 0.06
N GLY A 169 5.31 2.01 1.27
CA GLY A 169 6.58 1.72 1.97
C GLY A 169 6.81 0.23 2.07
#